data_b22c70c7620ce6c2fbdcef69dfdc2f62
#
_entry.id   b22c70c7620ce6c2fbdcef69dfdc2f62
#
_cell.length_a   1.000
_cell.length_b   1.000
_cell.length_c   1.000
_cell.angle_alpha   90.00
_cell.angle_beta   90.00
_cell.angle_gamma   90.00
#
_symmetry.space_group_name_H-M   'P 1'
#
loop_
_entity.id
_entity.type
_entity.pdbx_description
1 polymer ?
#
loop_
_entity_poly.entity_id
_entity_poly.type
_entity_poly.pdbx_seq_one_letter_code
_entity_poly.pdbx_strand_id
1 'polypeptide(L)'
;MVRSFFRTYNECYDGKVYNFVPFTKEEIEEEIDQVMGQLDKRLCCVLMDSDNEIAAFGVAIPSLSKAMQKAGGSLFPFGWYHVLKALTDFTYLDLMLEGAAPKWQNTGISAVFHGMMAQQFQDCGARWALANPQIETNTAVNVWGRYEHELWRRRRCWIRKIK
;
A
#
# COMPACT_ATOMS: atom_id res chain seq x y z
N MET A 1 -10.38 15.25 -4.39
CA MET A 1 -9.64 14.32 -3.51
C MET A 1 -8.88 13.25 -4.29
N VAL A 2 -9.53 12.45 -5.14
CA VAL A 2 -8.84 11.34 -5.85
C VAL A 2 -7.77 11.83 -6.82
N ARG A 3 -8.04 12.86 -7.63
CA ARG A 3 -7.00 13.48 -8.50
C ARG A 3 -5.82 14.02 -7.70
N SER A 4 -6.08 14.61 -6.52
CA SER A 4 -5.00 15.04 -5.62
C SER A 4 -4.19 13.86 -5.10
N PHE A 5 -4.84 12.73 -4.84
CA PHE A 5 -4.15 11.50 -4.45
C PHE A 5 -3.15 11.05 -5.51
N PHE A 6 -3.57 10.89 -6.78
CA PHE A 6 -2.68 10.46 -7.86
C PHE A 6 -1.55 11.47 -8.13
N ARG A 7 -1.83 12.77 -8.02
CA ARG A 7 -0.79 13.80 -8.12
C ARG A 7 0.27 13.59 -7.02
N THR A 8 -0.17 13.51 -5.76
CA THR A 8 0.74 13.30 -4.63
C THR A 8 1.47 11.96 -4.72
N TYR A 9 0.80 10.92 -5.21
CA TYR A 9 1.42 9.63 -5.49
C TYR A 9 2.58 9.78 -6.48
N ASN A 10 2.34 10.39 -7.64
CA ASN A 10 3.40 10.66 -8.62
C ASN A 10 4.56 11.44 -7.98
N GLU A 11 4.29 12.52 -7.26
CA GLU A 11 5.32 13.34 -6.59
C GLU A 11 6.12 12.57 -5.53
N CYS A 12 5.50 11.61 -4.85
CA CYS A 12 6.17 10.78 -3.84
C CYS A 12 7.15 9.78 -4.44
N TYR A 13 6.80 9.23 -5.60
CA TYR A 13 7.52 8.07 -6.16
C TYR A 13 8.42 8.44 -7.34
N ASP A 14 8.13 9.52 -8.08
CA ASP A 14 8.91 9.93 -9.25
C ASP A 14 10.36 10.24 -8.88
N GLY A 15 11.28 9.65 -9.65
CA GLY A 15 12.72 9.75 -9.43
C GLY A 15 13.27 9.11 -8.16
N LYS A 16 12.41 8.52 -7.30
CA LYS A 16 12.80 7.91 -6.02
C LYS A 16 12.67 6.39 -6.00
N VAL A 17 11.73 5.86 -6.77
CA VAL A 17 11.48 4.42 -6.84
C VAL A 17 11.96 3.90 -8.18
N TYR A 18 12.74 2.81 -8.15
CA TYR A 18 13.27 2.17 -9.34
C TYR A 18 12.13 1.71 -10.27
N ASN A 19 12.23 2.04 -11.55
CA ASN A 19 11.24 1.74 -12.60
C ASN A 19 9.82 2.31 -12.34
N PHE A 20 9.69 3.31 -11.51
CA PHE A 20 8.42 4.00 -11.37
C PHE A 20 8.11 4.80 -12.65
N VAL A 21 6.90 4.64 -13.15
CA VAL A 21 6.36 5.44 -14.26
C VAL A 21 5.18 6.24 -13.71
N PRO A 22 5.26 7.58 -13.72
CA PRO A 22 4.15 8.41 -13.26
C PRO A 22 2.90 8.19 -14.11
N PHE A 23 1.74 8.18 -13.47
CA PHE A 23 0.46 8.19 -14.17
C PHE A 23 0.30 9.46 -14.98
N THR A 24 -0.12 9.34 -16.23
CA THR A 24 -0.57 10.46 -17.06
C THR A 24 -1.94 10.96 -16.59
N LYS A 25 -2.36 12.11 -17.09
CA LYS A 25 -3.70 12.65 -16.75
C LYS A 25 -4.82 11.75 -17.26
N GLU A 26 -4.64 11.19 -18.44
CA GLU A 26 -5.58 10.28 -19.08
C GLU A 26 -5.73 8.98 -18.28
N GLU A 27 -4.61 8.37 -17.89
CA GLU A 27 -4.60 7.17 -17.04
C GLU A 27 -5.24 7.43 -15.68
N ILE A 28 -5.01 8.60 -15.08
CA ILE A 28 -5.64 8.98 -13.81
C ILE A 28 -7.16 9.00 -13.93
N GLU A 29 -7.72 9.56 -15.01
CA GLU A 29 -9.17 9.61 -15.19
C GLU A 29 -9.77 8.20 -15.37
N GLU A 30 -9.08 7.31 -16.09
CA GLU A 30 -9.50 5.92 -16.27
C GLU A 30 -9.41 5.14 -14.94
N GLU A 31 -8.35 5.31 -14.17
CA GLU A 31 -8.13 4.62 -12.90
C GLU A 31 -9.09 5.07 -11.79
N ILE A 32 -9.53 6.34 -11.80
CA ILE A 32 -10.48 6.85 -10.80
C ILE A 32 -11.72 5.99 -10.70
N ASP A 33 -12.31 5.63 -11.83
CA ASP A 33 -13.55 4.87 -11.87
C ASP A 33 -13.33 3.40 -11.50
N GLN A 34 -12.19 2.83 -11.87
CA GLN A 34 -11.88 1.42 -11.64
C GLN A 34 -11.41 1.15 -10.20
N VAL A 35 -10.46 1.94 -9.71
CA VAL A 35 -9.79 1.70 -8.42
C VAL A 35 -10.68 2.09 -7.25
N MET A 36 -11.35 3.25 -7.34
CA MET A 36 -12.14 3.76 -6.21
C MET A 36 -13.37 2.92 -5.87
N GLY A 37 -13.91 2.19 -6.85
CA GLY A 37 -15.02 1.25 -6.62
C GLY A 37 -14.62 -0.05 -5.93
N GLN A 38 -13.35 -0.40 -5.95
CA GLN A 38 -12.85 -1.68 -5.45
C GLN A 38 -12.15 -1.59 -4.08
N LEU A 39 -11.73 -0.39 -3.68
CA LEU A 39 -11.04 -0.19 -2.40
C LEU A 39 -12.01 -0.09 -1.24
N ASP A 40 -11.73 -0.82 -0.17
CA ASP A 40 -12.44 -0.62 1.09
C ASP A 40 -11.93 0.68 1.74
N LYS A 41 -12.82 1.67 1.86
CA LYS A 41 -12.48 2.98 2.42
C LYS A 41 -11.97 2.92 3.86
N ARG A 42 -12.31 1.87 4.61
CA ARG A 42 -11.81 1.64 5.97
C ARG A 42 -10.32 1.31 5.99
N LEU A 43 -9.77 0.85 4.86
CA LEU A 43 -8.36 0.51 4.68
C LEU A 43 -7.60 1.58 3.89
N CYS A 44 -8.23 2.71 3.63
CA CYS A 44 -7.61 3.88 3.01
C CYS A 44 -7.46 4.99 4.05
N CYS A 45 -6.23 5.45 4.27
CA CYS A 45 -5.91 6.50 5.21
C CYS A 45 -5.32 7.70 4.46
N VAL A 46 -5.83 8.89 4.71
CA VAL A 46 -5.34 10.13 4.10
C VAL A 46 -5.23 11.19 5.18
N LEU A 47 -4.07 11.80 5.30
CA LEU A 47 -3.82 12.94 6.16
C LEU A 47 -3.78 14.20 5.30
N MET A 48 -4.64 15.16 5.62
CA MET A 48 -4.72 16.46 4.94
C MET A 48 -3.99 17.52 5.77
N ASP A 49 -3.38 18.47 5.09
CA ASP A 49 -2.79 19.64 5.74
C ASP A 49 -3.80 20.80 5.87
N SER A 50 -3.35 21.94 6.42
CA SER A 50 -4.18 23.16 6.61
C SER A 50 -4.67 23.75 5.29
N ASP A 51 -3.97 23.50 4.19
CA ASP A 51 -4.31 24.01 2.86
C ASP A 51 -5.24 23.05 2.12
N ASN A 52 -5.72 22.02 2.81
CA ASN A 52 -6.56 20.96 2.25
C ASN A 52 -5.89 20.14 1.14
N GLU A 53 -4.56 20.04 1.22
CA GLU A 53 -3.73 19.20 0.35
C GLU A 53 -3.31 17.93 1.08
N ILE A 54 -3.04 16.85 0.33
CA ILE A 54 -2.64 15.58 0.92
C ILE A 54 -1.22 15.68 1.47
N ALA A 55 -1.08 15.52 2.77
CA ALA A 55 0.21 15.48 3.46
C ALA A 55 0.81 14.07 3.50
N ALA A 56 -0.04 13.06 3.73
CA ALA A 56 0.36 11.65 3.68
C ALA A 56 -0.84 10.78 3.29
N PHE A 57 -0.55 9.63 2.73
CA PHE A 57 -1.58 8.64 2.37
C PHE A 57 -1.07 7.21 2.57
N GLY A 58 -2.00 6.29 2.79
CA GLY A 58 -1.75 4.86 2.84
C GLY A 58 -2.97 4.07 2.41
N VAL A 59 -2.73 2.99 1.71
CA VAL A 59 -3.76 2.07 1.22
C VAL A 59 -3.35 0.66 1.57
N ALA A 60 -4.26 -0.06 2.21
CA ALA A 60 -4.12 -1.48 2.49
C ALA A 60 -5.28 -2.26 1.88
N ILE A 61 -5.06 -3.54 1.73
CA ILE A 61 -6.11 -4.49 1.32
C ILE A 61 -6.08 -5.71 2.24
N PRO A 62 -7.19 -6.45 2.39
CA PRO A 62 -7.17 -7.73 3.06
C PRO A 62 -6.21 -8.68 2.35
N SER A 63 -5.37 -9.39 3.10
CA SER A 63 -4.41 -10.32 2.49
C SER A 63 -5.11 -11.53 1.89
N LEU A 64 -4.94 -11.71 0.59
CA LEU A 64 -5.47 -12.86 -0.15
C LEU A 64 -4.52 -14.05 -0.16
N SER A 65 -3.32 -13.94 0.38
CA SER A 65 -2.25 -14.94 0.27
C SER A 65 -2.68 -16.32 0.76
N LYS A 66 -3.29 -16.41 1.94
CA LYS A 66 -3.79 -17.69 2.49
C LYS A 66 -4.99 -18.25 1.72
N ALA A 67 -5.85 -17.37 1.21
CA ALA A 67 -7.00 -17.77 0.42
C ALA A 67 -6.59 -18.35 -0.92
N MET A 68 -5.68 -17.69 -1.61
CA MET A 68 -5.12 -18.17 -2.88
C MET A 68 -4.36 -19.50 -2.72
N GLN A 69 -3.63 -19.65 -1.62
CA GLN A 69 -2.97 -20.91 -1.30
C GLN A 69 -3.97 -22.06 -1.10
N LYS A 70 -5.06 -21.81 -0.33
CA LYS A 70 -6.13 -22.80 -0.14
C LYS A 70 -6.88 -23.13 -1.42
N ALA A 71 -7.03 -22.15 -2.30
CA ALA A 71 -7.66 -22.31 -3.61
C ALA A 71 -6.76 -23.06 -4.62
N GLY A 72 -5.49 -23.33 -4.28
CA GLY A 72 -4.52 -23.96 -5.21
C GLY A 72 -4.28 -23.12 -6.47
N GLY A 73 -4.50 -21.81 -6.41
CA GLY A 73 -4.39 -20.90 -7.55
C GLY A 73 -5.56 -20.94 -8.54
N SER A 74 -6.64 -21.72 -8.26
CA SER A 74 -7.83 -21.82 -9.11
C SER A 74 -9.06 -21.31 -8.38
N LEU A 75 -9.88 -20.50 -9.08
CA LEU A 75 -11.16 -20.04 -8.52
C LEU A 75 -12.27 -21.11 -8.59
N PHE A 76 -12.17 -22.07 -9.52
CA PHE A 76 -13.14 -23.15 -9.69
C PHE A 76 -12.62 -24.48 -9.16
N PRO A 77 -13.49 -25.32 -8.55
CA PRO A 77 -14.92 -25.06 -8.31
C PRO A 77 -15.21 -24.23 -7.03
N PHE A 78 -14.34 -24.21 -6.03
CA PHE A 78 -14.62 -23.58 -4.72
C PHE A 78 -13.59 -22.53 -4.28
N GLY A 79 -12.56 -22.26 -5.07
CA GLY A 79 -11.51 -21.28 -4.74
C GLY A 79 -12.08 -19.87 -4.56
N TRP A 80 -13.10 -19.48 -5.33
CA TRP A 80 -13.79 -18.18 -5.19
C TRP A 80 -14.34 -17.95 -3.78
N TYR A 81 -14.82 -18.99 -3.10
CA TYR A 81 -15.34 -18.88 -1.73
C TYR A 81 -14.24 -18.47 -0.73
N HIS A 82 -13.04 -19.05 -0.85
CA HIS A 82 -11.91 -18.67 -0.02
C HIS A 82 -11.50 -17.20 -0.24
N VAL A 83 -11.52 -16.75 -1.49
CA VAL A 83 -11.19 -15.36 -1.84
C VAL A 83 -12.24 -14.39 -1.30
N LEU A 84 -13.54 -14.64 -1.53
CA LEU A 84 -14.59 -13.77 -1.01
C LEU A 84 -14.57 -13.67 0.51
N LYS A 85 -14.35 -14.80 1.19
CA LYS A 85 -14.20 -14.79 2.65
C LYS A 85 -12.99 -13.96 3.10
N ALA A 86 -11.86 -14.03 2.39
CA ALA A 86 -10.67 -13.27 2.73
C ALA A 86 -10.85 -11.76 2.52
N LEU A 87 -11.66 -11.34 1.54
CA LEU A 87 -11.97 -9.93 1.30
C LEU A 87 -12.74 -9.26 2.47
N THR A 88 -13.34 -10.06 3.34
CA THR A 88 -14.05 -9.57 4.54
C THR A 88 -13.29 -9.83 5.85
N ASP A 89 -12.14 -10.49 5.78
CA ASP A 89 -11.29 -10.80 6.93
C ASP A 89 -10.10 -9.82 6.98
N PHE A 90 -10.16 -8.86 7.87
CA PHE A 90 -9.13 -7.83 8.02
C PHE A 90 -8.03 -8.19 9.02
N THR A 91 -8.00 -9.41 9.54
CA THR A 91 -6.97 -9.86 10.49
C THR A 91 -5.55 -9.68 9.94
N TYR A 92 -5.38 -9.94 8.65
CA TYR A 92 -4.10 -9.76 7.93
C TYR A 92 -4.30 -8.78 6.78
N LEU A 93 -3.54 -7.71 6.77
CA LEU A 93 -3.55 -6.70 5.71
C LEU A 93 -2.26 -6.74 4.91
N ASP A 94 -2.36 -6.49 3.62
CA ASP A 94 -1.22 -6.20 2.74
C ASP A 94 -1.18 -4.68 2.51
N LEU A 95 -0.08 -4.02 2.95
CA LEU A 95 0.14 -2.59 2.71
C LEU A 95 0.53 -2.42 1.24
N MET A 96 -0.33 -1.75 0.48
CA MET A 96 -0.14 -1.59 -0.97
C MET A 96 0.67 -0.36 -1.32
N LEU A 97 0.25 0.77 -0.81
CA LEU A 97 0.82 2.07 -1.11
C LEU A 97 0.94 2.89 0.18
N GLU A 98 2.02 3.62 0.30
CA GLU A 98 2.24 4.56 1.38
C GLU A 98 3.18 5.68 0.92
N GLY A 99 2.85 6.91 1.26
CA GLY A 99 3.69 8.04 0.90
C GLY A 99 3.39 9.29 1.71
N ALA A 100 4.41 10.15 1.82
CA ALA A 100 4.27 11.50 2.35
C ALA A 100 4.69 12.50 1.28
N ALA A 101 3.86 13.53 1.07
CA ALA A 101 4.11 14.57 0.11
C ALA A 101 5.51 15.21 0.33
N PRO A 102 6.24 15.59 -0.73
CA PRO A 102 7.62 16.05 -0.62
C PRO A 102 7.84 17.16 0.42
N LYS A 103 6.89 18.10 0.53
CA LYS A 103 6.95 19.19 1.51
C LYS A 103 6.89 18.73 2.98
N TRP A 104 6.35 17.54 3.22
CA TRP A 104 6.17 16.97 4.55
C TRP A 104 7.19 15.87 4.90
N GLN A 105 8.05 15.49 3.96
CA GLN A 105 9.12 14.53 4.23
C GLN A 105 10.12 15.11 5.24
N ASN A 106 10.64 14.24 6.12
CA ASN A 106 11.58 14.61 7.21
C ASN A 106 11.01 15.56 8.29
N THR A 107 9.71 15.79 8.33
CA THR A 107 9.07 16.64 9.35
C THR A 107 8.50 15.85 10.53
N GLY A 108 8.61 14.52 10.49
CA GLY A 108 7.97 13.64 11.49
C GLY A 108 6.53 13.25 11.13
N ILE A 109 5.99 13.71 10.01
CA ILE A 109 4.62 13.42 9.56
C ILE A 109 4.34 11.92 9.47
N SER A 110 5.34 11.13 9.06
CA SER A 110 5.20 9.68 8.95
C SER A 110 4.86 9.03 10.30
N ALA A 111 5.42 9.50 11.41
CA ALA A 111 5.10 8.95 12.72
C ALA A 111 3.65 9.22 13.12
N VAL A 112 3.15 10.42 12.85
CA VAL A 112 1.74 10.79 13.09
C VAL A 112 0.83 9.95 12.19
N PHE A 113 1.17 9.87 10.92
CA PHE A 113 0.39 9.12 9.93
C PHE A 113 0.33 7.63 10.25
N HIS A 114 1.46 7.00 10.59
CA HIS A 114 1.48 5.59 10.97
C HIS A 114 0.67 5.33 12.24
N GLY A 115 0.72 6.22 13.23
CA GLY A 115 -0.12 6.10 14.43
C GLY A 115 -1.61 6.11 14.09
N MET A 116 -2.05 7.03 13.24
CA MET A 116 -3.44 7.11 12.78
C MET A 116 -3.84 5.87 11.96
N MET A 117 -3.00 5.45 11.02
CA MET A 117 -3.25 4.29 10.18
C MET A 117 -3.32 3.01 11.00
N ALA A 118 -2.42 2.82 11.95
CA ALA A 118 -2.42 1.66 12.83
C ALA A 118 -3.70 1.60 13.67
N GLN A 119 -4.14 2.71 14.25
CA GLN A 119 -5.38 2.78 15.00
C GLN A 119 -6.58 2.44 14.11
N GLN A 120 -6.68 3.05 12.93
CA GLN A 120 -7.77 2.80 11.99
C GLN A 120 -7.85 1.31 11.59
N PHE A 121 -6.70 0.68 11.34
CA PHE A 121 -6.66 -0.74 10.97
C PHE A 121 -6.99 -1.65 12.15
N GLN A 122 -6.54 -1.32 13.36
CA GLN A 122 -6.90 -2.04 14.58
C GLN A 122 -8.41 -1.97 14.85
N ASP A 123 -9.03 -0.82 14.65
CA ASP A 123 -10.48 -0.63 14.78
C ASP A 123 -11.27 -1.48 13.77
N CYS A 124 -10.66 -1.81 12.63
CA CYS A 124 -11.19 -2.78 11.66
C CYS A 124 -10.90 -4.24 12.00
N GLY A 125 -10.16 -4.53 13.09
CA GLY A 125 -9.80 -5.88 13.52
C GLY A 125 -8.47 -6.39 13.01
N ALA A 126 -7.64 -5.54 12.38
CA ALA A 126 -6.31 -5.94 11.93
C ALA A 126 -5.38 -6.24 13.11
N ARG A 127 -4.60 -7.29 12.95
CA ARG A 127 -3.56 -7.71 13.90
C ARG A 127 -2.18 -7.72 13.26
N TRP A 128 -2.12 -7.91 11.96
CA TRP A 128 -0.89 -8.01 11.19
C TRP A 128 -1.01 -7.21 9.91
N ALA A 129 0.03 -6.48 9.59
CA ALA A 129 0.18 -5.81 8.32
C ALA A 129 1.49 -6.25 7.66
N LEU A 130 1.41 -6.71 6.43
CA LEU A 130 2.56 -7.10 5.62
C LEU A 130 2.95 -5.95 4.71
N ALA A 131 4.15 -5.40 4.92
CA ALA A 131 4.71 -4.42 3.99
C ALA A 131 5.10 -5.11 2.68
N ASN A 132 4.86 -4.44 1.57
CA ASN A 132 5.28 -4.90 0.25
C ASN A 132 6.81 -5.04 0.18
N PRO A 133 7.34 -5.89 -0.74
CA PRO A 133 8.78 -6.01 -0.93
C PRO A 133 9.42 -4.65 -1.21
N GLN A 134 10.42 -4.32 -0.44
CA GLN A 134 11.12 -3.04 -0.53
C GLN A 134 12.57 -3.28 -0.89
N ILE A 135 13.16 -2.35 -1.64
CA ILE A 135 14.57 -2.42 -2.00
C ILE A 135 15.41 -2.08 -0.76
N GLU A 136 16.38 -2.92 -0.40
CA GLU A 136 17.21 -2.75 0.80
C GLU A 136 17.97 -1.39 0.85
N THR A 137 18.19 -0.78 -0.30
CA THR A 137 18.82 0.55 -0.42
C THR A 137 17.85 1.72 -0.22
N ASN A 138 16.54 1.45 -0.10
CA ASN A 138 15.55 2.49 0.13
C ASN A 138 15.55 2.89 1.62
N THR A 139 16.11 4.05 1.93
CA THR A 139 16.23 4.55 3.31
C THR A 139 14.89 4.88 3.95
N ALA A 140 13.84 5.14 3.18
CA ALA A 140 12.49 5.38 3.69
C ALA A 140 11.93 4.15 4.44
N VAL A 141 12.41 2.97 4.09
CA VAL A 141 12.02 1.69 4.72
C VAL A 141 12.53 1.54 6.14
N ASN A 142 13.57 2.27 6.53
CA ASN A 142 14.13 2.23 7.87
C ASN A 142 13.14 2.67 8.96
N VAL A 143 12.02 3.27 8.57
CA VAL A 143 10.93 3.62 9.49
C VAL A 143 10.38 2.39 10.20
N TRP A 144 10.30 1.25 9.54
CA TRP A 144 9.78 -0.01 10.11
C TRP A 144 10.64 -0.54 11.27
N GLY A 145 11.94 -0.25 11.29
CA GLY A 145 12.83 -0.59 12.39
C GLY A 145 12.47 0.05 13.74
N ARG A 146 11.55 1.02 13.75
CA ARG A 146 11.04 1.69 14.96
C ARG A 146 9.78 1.05 15.54
N TYR A 147 9.20 0.08 14.85
CA TYR A 147 8.00 -0.64 15.25
C TYR A 147 8.33 -2.10 15.54
N GLU A 148 7.47 -2.78 16.27
CA GLU A 148 7.52 -4.23 16.39
C GLU A 148 7.32 -4.86 15.02
N HIS A 149 8.33 -5.55 14.52
CA HIS A 149 8.31 -6.11 13.18
C HIS A 149 9.12 -7.39 13.07
N GLU A 150 8.75 -8.21 12.10
CA GLU A 150 9.48 -9.41 11.71
C GLU A 150 9.89 -9.33 10.24
N LEU A 151 11.12 -9.75 9.94
CA LEU A 151 11.55 -9.91 8.56
C LEU A 151 10.90 -11.17 7.97
N TRP A 152 9.81 -10.96 7.22
CA TRP A 152 9.03 -12.05 6.65
C TRP A 152 9.76 -12.79 5.52
N ARG A 153 10.38 -12.08 4.58
CA ARG A 153 11.00 -12.68 3.40
C ARG A 153 12.03 -11.77 2.75
N ARG A 154 13.10 -12.37 2.21
CA ARG A 154 14.01 -11.72 1.28
C ARG A 154 13.82 -12.28 -0.12
N ARG A 155 13.86 -11.42 -1.13
CA ARG A 155 13.78 -11.77 -2.55
C ARG A 155 15.02 -11.20 -3.26
N ARG A 156 15.50 -11.90 -4.29
CA ARG A 156 16.57 -11.43 -5.15
C ARG A 156 16.15 -11.52 -6.60
N CYS A 157 16.44 -10.49 -7.38
CA CYS A 157 16.32 -10.49 -8.82
C CYS A 157 17.71 -10.69 -9.43
N TRP A 158 17.81 -11.57 -10.41
CA TRP A 158 19.06 -11.87 -11.09
C TRP A 158 18.96 -11.38 -12.53
N ILE A 159 20.02 -10.69 -13.01
CA ILE A 159 20.12 -10.25 -14.41
C ILE A 159 21.25 -11.03 -15.07
N ARG A 160 20.98 -11.59 -16.24
CA ARG A 160 21.98 -12.24 -17.11
C ARG A 160 21.93 -11.62 -18.50
N LYS A 161 23.07 -11.17 -19.01
CA LYS A 161 23.18 -10.82 -20.44
C LYS A 161 23.02 -12.09 -21.27
N ILE A 162 22.09 -12.07 -22.20
CA ILE A 162 21.95 -13.09 -23.25
C ILE A 162 22.91 -12.70 -24.37
N LYS A 163 23.84 -13.62 -24.74
CA LYS A 163 24.76 -13.43 -25.86
C LYS A 163 24.05 -13.77 -27.14
#